data_e93a79a5304b84612ef4d58782c028a6
#
_entry.id   e93a79a5304b84612ef4d58782c028a6
#
_cell.length_a   1.000
_cell.length_b   1.000
_cell.length_c   1.000
_cell.angle_alpha   90.00
_cell.angle_beta   90.00
_cell.angle_gamma   90.00
#
_symmetry.space_group_name_H-M   'P 1'
#
loop_
_entity.id
_entity.type
_entity.pdbx_description
1 polymer ?
#
loop_
_entity_poly.entity_id
_entity_poly.type
_entity_poly.pdbx_seq_one_letter_code
_entity_poly.pdbx_strand_id
1 'polypeptide(L)'
;MDRRYRLTNSYDFKRVRHTGQSFAHPLVILIVSKNQLNHARFGFTAGKALGNAVRRNKAKRRLRETFRILLPRIAPGWDIIAIARPALLNASWQDLQHVIMDQLDRAGLFNAK
;
A
#
# COMPACT_ATOMS: atom_id res chain seq x y z
N MET A 1 9.51 6.17 -6.81
CA MET A 1 8.26 5.89 -7.56
C MET A 1 7.83 7.14 -8.29
N ASP A 2 7.41 6.99 -9.54
CA ASP A 2 6.96 8.09 -10.39
C ASP A 2 5.75 8.82 -9.77
N ARG A 3 5.68 10.14 -9.97
CA ARG A 3 4.60 10.97 -9.40
C ARG A 3 3.21 10.52 -9.81
N ARG A 4 3.05 10.04 -11.05
CA ARG A 4 1.73 9.60 -11.53
C ARG A 4 1.15 8.45 -10.72
N TYR A 5 2.01 7.66 -10.06
CA TYR A 5 1.60 6.53 -9.24
C TYR A 5 1.37 6.91 -7.78
N ARG A 6 1.47 8.19 -7.42
CA ARG A 6 1.27 8.65 -6.05
C ARG A 6 -0.15 9.14 -5.83
N LEU A 7 -0.76 8.67 -4.75
CA LEU A 7 -2.02 9.16 -4.27
C LEU A 7 -1.72 10.24 -3.23
N THR A 8 -1.80 11.51 -3.63
CA THR A 8 -1.36 12.63 -2.80
C THR A 8 -2.49 13.54 -2.34
N ASN A 9 -3.64 13.51 -3.02
CA ASN A 9 -4.77 14.38 -2.73
C ASN A 9 -5.53 13.85 -1.50
N SER A 10 -5.76 14.70 -0.51
CA SER A 10 -6.46 14.30 0.72
C SER A 10 -7.90 13.86 0.45
N TYR A 11 -8.56 14.45 -0.54
CA TYR A 11 -9.89 14.02 -0.94
C TYR A 11 -9.88 12.57 -1.43
N ASP A 12 -8.92 12.20 -2.26
CA ASP A 12 -8.78 10.84 -2.76
C ASP A 12 -8.48 9.86 -1.64
N PHE A 13 -7.63 10.24 -0.68
CA PHE A 13 -7.37 9.41 0.51
C PHE A 13 -8.65 9.12 1.27
N LYS A 14 -9.44 10.14 1.55
CA LYS A 14 -10.71 9.99 2.26
C LYS A 14 -11.68 9.11 1.48
N ARG A 15 -11.78 9.33 0.17
CA ARG A 15 -12.65 8.54 -0.69
C ARG A 15 -12.29 7.06 -0.63
N VAL A 16 -11.02 6.74 -0.78
CA VAL A 16 -10.55 5.35 -0.74
C VAL A 16 -10.82 4.72 0.62
N ARG A 17 -10.59 5.45 1.70
CA ARG A 17 -10.84 4.94 3.05
C ARG A 17 -12.31 4.69 3.31
N HIS A 18 -13.21 5.49 2.72
CA HIS A 18 -14.65 5.34 2.89
C HIS A 18 -15.25 4.27 2.00
N THR A 19 -14.85 4.21 0.75
CA THR A 19 -15.49 3.37 -0.26
C THR A 19 -14.69 2.11 -0.58
N GLY A 20 -13.44 2.04 -0.13
CA GLY A 20 -12.54 0.95 -0.47
C GLY A 20 -12.79 -0.31 0.34
N GLN A 21 -12.30 -1.41 -0.17
CA GLN A 21 -12.29 -2.69 0.53
C GLN A 21 -10.97 -2.86 1.28
N SER A 22 -11.05 -3.24 2.55
CA SER A 22 -9.88 -3.39 3.42
C SER A 22 -9.42 -4.83 3.52
N PHE A 23 -8.11 -5.01 3.56
CA PHE A 23 -7.45 -6.30 3.78
C PHE A 23 -6.46 -6.11 4.92
N ALA A 24 -6.79 -6.61 6.10
CA ALA A 24 -6.00 -6.39 7.30
C ALA A 24 -4.96 -7.48 7.50
N HIS A 25 -3.80 -7.09 8.02
CA HIS A 25 -2.74 -8.00 8.43
C HIS A 25 -1.95 -7.31 9.55
N PRO A 26 -1.33 -8.05 10.49
CA PRO A 26 -0.54 -7.42 11.55
C PRO A 26 0.58 -6.50 11.07
N LEU A 27 1.10 -6.69 9.86
CA LEU A 27 2.17 -5.84 9.32
C LEU A 27 1.63 -4.61 8.60
N VAL A 28 0.52 -4.74 7.88
CA VAL A 28 0.01 -3.67 7.01
C VAL A 28 -1.47 -3.87 6.73
N ILE A 29 -2.20 -2.77 6.64
CA ILE A 29 -3.59 -2.79 6.18
C ILE A 29 -3.61 -2.21 4.77
N LEU A 30 -4.20 -2.96 3.82
CA LEU A 30 -4.41 -2.49 2.46
C LEU A 30 -5.86 -2.08 2.27
N ILE A 31 -6.08 -0.90 1.67
CA ILE A 31 -7.42 -0.46 1.29
C ILE A 31 -7.38 -0.17 -0.20
N VAL A 32 -8.28 -0.79 -0.97
CA VAL A 32 -8.30 -0.68 -2.42
C VAL A 32 -9.64 -0.16 -2.91
N SER A 33 -9.61 0.70 -3.91
CA SER A 33 -10.80 1.26 -4.52
C SER A 33 -10.53 1.54 -5.99
N LYS A 34 -11.51 1.28 -6.85
CA LYS A 34 -11.36 1.59 -8.27
C LYS A 34 -11.16 3.08 -8.49
N ASN A 35 -10.28 3.40 -9.44
CA ASN A 35 -10.20 4.75 -9.99
C ASN A 35 -10.63 4.67 -11.47
N GLN A 36 -10.63 5.81 -12.16
CA GLN A 36 -11.01 5.84 -13.58
C GLN A 36 -9.81 6.14 -14.46
N LEU A 37 -8.63 5.82 -13.95
CA LEU A 37 -7.37 6.03 -14.67
C LEU A 37 -6.93 4.73 -15.33
N ASN A 38 -5.93 4.82 -16.18
CA ASN A 38 -5.34 3.65 -16.83
C ASN A 38 -4.09 3.15 -16.11
N HIS A 39 -3.91 3.56 -14.85
CA HIS A 39 -2.79 3.13 -14.01
C HIS A 39 -3.22 3.09 -12.55
N ALA A 40 -2.44 2.39 -11.73
CA ALA A 40 -2.66 2.35 -10.29
C ALA A 40 -2.04 3.57 -9.62
N ARG A 41 -2.60 3.98 -8.48
CA ARG A 41 -2.00 5.00 -7.62
C ARG A 41 -1.87 4.47 -6.21
N PHE A 42 -0.82 4.90 -5.50
CA PHE A 42 -0.49 4.36 -4.18
C PHE A 42 -0.33 5.48 -3.16
N GLY A 43 -0.93 5.27 -1.99
CA GLY A 43 -0.71 6.12 -0.82
C GLY A 43 -0.13 5.28 0.31
N PHE A 44 0.85 5.85 1.04
CA PHE A 44 1.52 5.15 2.13
C PHE A 44 1.38 5.98 3.39
N THR A 45 0.87 5.37 4.46
CA THR A 45 0.71 6.05 5.74
C THR A 45 1.37 5.25 6.85
N ALA A 46 1.81 5.97 7.88
CA ALA A 46 2.37 5.39 9.09
C ALA A 46 1.97 6.28 10.26
N GLY A 47 1.14 5.76 11.15
CA GLY A 47 0.59 6.51 12.26
C GLY A 47 1.55 6.63 13.44
N LYS A 48 1.08 7.36 14.47
CA LYS A 48 1.87 7.64 15.67
C LYS A 48 2.26 6.39 16.44
N ALA A 49 1.49 5.30 16.29
CA ALA A 49 1.80 4.04 16.97
C ALA A 49 3.15 3.45 16.56
N LEU A 50 3.69 3.83 15.41
CA LEU A 50 5.01 3.37 14.98
C LEU A 50 6.15 4.08 15.70
N GLY A 51 5.90 5.23 16.30
CA GLY A 51 6.89 5.99 17.03
C GLY A 51 7.18 7.33 16.37
N ASN A 52 8.45 7.76 16.40
CA ASN A 52 8.86 9.08 15.91
C ASN A 52 8.90 9.15 14.37
N ALA A 53 9.22 10.34 13.85
CA ALA A 53 9.23 10.58 12.42
C ALA A 53 10.20 9.67 11.66
N VAL A 54 11.35 9.37 12.26
CA VAL A 54 12.37 8.50 11.63
C VAL A 54 11.77 7.10 11.41
N ARG A 55 11.12 6.54 12.43
CA ARG A 55 10.51 5.22 12.34
C ARG A 55 9.37 5.21 11.34
N ARG A 56 8.52 6.23 11.35
CA ARG A 56 7.39 6.33 10.41
C ARG A 56 7.89 6.46 8.97
N ASN A 57 8.92 7.27 8.74
CA ASN A 57 9.48 7.43 7.40
C ASN A 57 10.13 6.14 6.90
N LYS A 58 10.79 5.39 7.79
CA LYS A 58 11.36 4.09 7.46
C LYS A 58 10.27 3.11 7.02
N ALA A 59 9.16 3.06 7.74
CA ALA A 59 8.04 2.19 7.38
C ALA A 59 7.46 2.55 6.01
N LYS A 60 7.22 3.84 5.77
CA LYS A 60 6.70 4.29 4.47
C LYS A 60 7.66 3.96 3.33
N ARG A 61 8.96 4.10 3.56
CA ARG A 61 9.98 3.79 2.56
C ARG A 61 9.98 2.30 2.22
N ARG A 62 9.85 1.43 3.21
CA ARG A 62 9.77 -0.01 2.99
C ARG A 62 8.53 -0.38 2.17
N LEU A 63 7.38 0.22 2.48
CA LEU A 63 6.16 0.02 1.69
C LEU A 63 6.35 0.51 0.25
N ARG A 64 6.87 1.71 0.08
CA ARG A 64 7.08 2.29 -1.25
C ARG A 64 7.98 1.41 -2.10
N GLU A 65 9.06 0.90 -1.53
CA GLU A 65 10.00 0.03 -2.24
C GLU A 65 9.33 -1.29 -2.64
N THR A 66 8.53 -1.87 -1.75
CA THR A 66 7.80 -3.11 -2.06
C THR A 66 6.85 -2.91 -3.24
N PHE A 67 6.06 -1.83 -3.21
CA PHE A 67 5.11 -1.57 -4.29
C PHE A 67 5.81 -1.20 -5.59
N ARG A 68 6.96 -0.51 -5.52
CA ARG A 68 7.75 -0.22 -6.72
C ARG A 68 8.18 -1.50 -7.43
N ILE A 69 8.64 -2.49 -6.66
CA ILE A 69 9.06 -3.78 -7.22
C ILE A 69 7.88 -4.55 -7.79
N LEU A 70 6.73 -4.50 -7.13
CA LEU A 70 5.55 -5.27 -7.55
C LEU A 70 4.73 -4.58 -8.64
N LEU A 71 5.00 -3.29 -8.91
CA LEU A 71 4.16 -2.47 -9.80
C LEU A 71 3.84 -3.13 -11.15
N PRO A 72 4.80 -3.77 -11.87
CA PRO A 72 4.47 -4.38 -13.15
C PRO A 72 3.44 -5.52 -13.07
N ARG A 73 3.20 -6.04 -11.88
CA ARG A 73 2.28 -7.15 -11.64
C ARG A 73 0.98 -6.72 -10.98
N ILE A 74 0.77 -5.41 -10.79
CA ILE A 74 -0.43 -4.86 -10.16
C ILE A 74 -1.37 -4.35 -11.25
N ALA A 75 -2.65 -4.71 -11.14
CA ALA A 75 -3.67 -4.31 -12.10
C ALA A 75 -3.81 -2.78 -12.14
N PRO A 76 -3.91 -2.17 -13.33
CA PRO A 76 -4.18 -0.74 -13.44
C PRO A 76 -5.62 -0.40 -13.04
N GLY A 77 -5.88 0.88 -12.81
CA GLY A 77 -7.24 1.34 -12.55
C GLY A 77 -7.67 1.26 -11.09
N TRP A 78 -6.72 1.19 -10.17
CA TRP A 78 -7.01 1.10 -8.74
C TRP A 78 -6.20 2.09 -7.93
N ASP A 79 -6.84 2.65 -6.90
CA ASP A 79 -6.18 3.40 -5.85
C ASP A 79 -5.96 2.48 -4.66
N ILE A 80 -4.74 2.43 -4.15
CA ILE A 80 -4.33 1.52 -3.09
C ILE A 80 -3.67 2.33 -1.98
N ILE A 81 -4.22 2.21 -0.76
CA ILE A 81 -3.59 2.79 0.43
C ILE A 81 -3.00 1.65 1.25
N ALA A 82 -1.73 1.78 1.60
CA ALA A 82 -1.05 0.86 2.50
C ALA A 82 -0.77 1.58 3.82
N ILE A 83 -1.34 1.05 4.90
CA ILE A 83 -1.20 1.62 6.24
C ILE A 83 -0.23 0.74 7.03
N ALA A 84 0.95 1.27 7.33
CA ALA A 84 1.96 0.54 8.09
C ALA A 84 1.50 0.33 9.53
N ARG A 85 1.71 -0.87 10.06
CA ARG A 85 1.48 -1.20 11.46
C ARG A 85 2.83 -1.38 12.17
N PRO A 86 2.88 -1.24 13.51
CA PRO A 86 4.16 -1.28 14.24
C PRO A 86 5.02 -2.51 13.94
N ALA A 87 4.40 -3.68 13.79
CA ALA A 87 5.14 -4.92 13.52
C ALA A 87 5.88 -4.91 12.18
N LEU A 88 5.49 -4.04 11.25
CA LEU A 88 6.17 -3.93 9.95
C LEU A 88 7.65 -3.60 10.11
N LEU A 89 8.00 -2.79 11.11
CA LEU A 89 9.38 -2.37 11.31
C LEU A 89 10.31 -3.52 11.65
N ASN A 90 9.79 -4.62 12.20
CA ASN A 90 10.57 -5.80 12.58
C ASN A 90 10.43 -6.96 11.60
N ALA A 91 9.63 -6.80 10.55
CA ALA A 91 9.43 -7.86 9.58
C ALA A 91 10.61 -7.96 8.62
N SER A 92 10.90 -9.18 8.15
CA SER A 92 11.87 -9.36 7.10
C SER A 92 11.34 -8.80 5.78
N TRP A 93 12.24 -8.52 4.85
CA TRP A 93 11.87 -8.07 3.52
C TRP A 93 10.98 -9.09 2.81
N GLN A 94 11.34 -10.38 2.89
CA GLN A 94 10.57 -11.45 2.26
C GLN A 94 9.17 -11.55 2.86
N ASP A 95 9.04 -11.47 4.18
CA ASP A 95 7.74 -11.55 4.83
C ASP A 95 6.84 -10.39 4.39
N LEU A 96 7.37 -9.18 4.35
CA LEU A 96 6.59 -8.03 3.92
C LEU A 96 6.11 -8.18 2.48
N GLN A 97 7.00 -8.64 1.58
CA GLN A 97 6.61 -8.88 0.19
C GLN A 97 5.52 -9.93 0.09
N HIS A 98 5.65 -11.05 0.80
CA HIS A 98 4.65 -12.12 0.76
C HIS A 98 3.28 -11.65 1.27
N VAL A 99 3.27 -10.87 2.35
CA VAL A 99 2.02 -10.35 2.91
C VAL A 99 1.32 -9.46 1.90
N ILE A 100 2.04 -8.54 1.28
CA ILE A 100 1.46 -7.61 0.31
C ILE A 100 1.00 -8.35 -0.94
N MET A 101 1.80 -9.30 -1.44
CA MET A 101 1.39 -10.12 -2.58
C MET A 101 0.10 -10.89 -2.30
N ASP A 102 -0.02 -11.47 -1.11
CA ASP A 102 -1.23 -12.18 -0.70
C ASP A 102 -2.44 -11.24 -0.62
N GLN A 103 -2.26 -10.05 -0.03
CA GLN A 103 -3.36 -9.07 0.05
C GLN A 103 -3.81 -8.62 -1.34
N LEU A 104 -2.87 -8.34 -2.24
CA LEU A 104 -3.18 -7.96 -3.60
C LEU A 104 -3.89 -9.08 -4.35
N ASP A 105 -3.48 -10.31 -4.14
CA ASP A 105 -4.11 -11.48 -4.75
C ASP A 105 -5.55 -11.64 -4.26
N ARG A 106 -5.78 -11.50 -2.96
CA ARG A 106 -7.12 -11.56 -2.38
C ARG A 106 -8.02 -10.46 -2.93
N ALA A 107 -7.45 -9.29 -3.20
CA ALA A 107 -8.18 -8.17 -3.78
C ALA A 107 -8.43 -8.36 -5.28
N GLY A 108 -7.83 -9.37 -5.91
CA GLY A 108 -7.95 -9.58 -7.34
C GLY A 108 -7.09 -8.65 -8.18
N LEU A 109 -6.07 -8.04 -7.58
CA LEU A 109 -5.24 -7.01 -8.24
C LEU A 109 -3.85 -7.50 -8.63
N PHE A 110 -3.49 -8.72 -8.30
CA PHE A 110 -2.14 -9.21 -8.48
C PHE A 110 -2.06 -10.21 -9.62
N ASN A 111 -1.15 -9.96 -10.57
CA ASN A 111 -0.85 -10.87 -11.65
C ASN A 111 0.38 -11.69 -11.25
N ALA A 112 0.18 -12.98 -11.01
CA ALA A 112 1.23 -13.88 -10.56
C ALA A 112 2.24 -14.26 -11.64
N LYS A 113 1.98 -13.91 -12.89
CA LYS A 113 2.87 -14.26 -13.99
C LYS A 113 3.95 -13.23 -14.24
#